data_2eed2c0874762c47b45c98e8d3198d3b
#
_entry.id   2eed2c0874762c47b45c98e8d3198d3b
#
_cell.length_a   1.000
_cell.length_b   1.000
_cell.length_c   1.000
_cell.angle_alpha   90.00
_cell.angle_beta   90.00
_cell.angle_gamma   90.00
#
_symmetry.space_group_name_H-M   'P 1'
#
loop_
_entity.id
_entity.type
_entity.pdbx_description
1 polymer ?
#
loop_
_entity_poly.entity_id
_entity_poly.type
_entity_poly.pdbx_seq_one_letter_code
_entity_poly.pdbx_strand_id
1 'polypeptide(L)'
;MATSKGTMFDPTLVKDLITKVKGKSALAALCGQTPIPFNGLKEMIFSMDNEIDIVAENGKKTEGGIAIAPVKIVPVKFEYGARTSDEFMIATEEEQLDILTAFNDGFAKKVAKGLDLAAMHGINPRTGTASTVIGDNHFDAKVTQTVDYVSATPDTNLEDA
;
A
#
# COMPACT_ATOMS: atom_id res chain seq x y z
N MET A 1 -7.71 40.82 1.10
CA MET A 1 -7.86 39.91 2.28
C MET A 1 -6.84 38.81 2.12
N ALA A 2 -5.84 38.76 2.98
CA ALA A 2 -4.87 37.69 2.99
C ALA A 2 -5.61 36.44 3.54
N THR A 3 -5.90 35.47 2.69
CA THR A 3 -6.33 34.16 3.12
C THR A 3 -5.17 33.55 3.90
N SER A 4 -5.29 33.56 5.23
CA SER A 4 -4.48 32.75 6.11
C SER A 4 -4.45 31.35 5.50
N LYS A 5 -3.26 30.88 5.09
CA LYS A 5 -2.99 29.45 4.90
C LYS A 5 -2.98 28.81 6.31
N GLY A 6 -4.09 28.97 7.02
CA GLY A 6 -4.35 28.24 8.26
C GLY A 6 -4.27 26.76 7.95
N THR A 7 -3.59 26.06 8.75
CA THR A 7 -3.45 24.62 8.85
C THR A 7 -4.73 23.93 8.38
N MET A 8 -4.76 23.61 7.08
CA MET A 8 -5.91 22.97 6.44
C MET A 8 -6.11 21.54 6.96
N PHE A 9 -5.14 21.05 7.73
CA PHE A 9 -5.18 19.75 8.39
C PHE A 9 -4.56 19.87 9.77
N ASP A 10 -5.37 19.71 10.79
CA ASP A 10 -4.89 19.49 12.15
C ASP A 10 -4.05 18.20 12.16
N PRO A 11 -2.79 18.22 12.64
CA PRO A 11 -1.96 17.03 12.72
C PRO A 11 -2.60 15.88 13.48
N THR A 12 -3.46 16.18 14.46
CA THR A 12 -4.20 15.19 15.25
C THR A 12 -5.23 14.46 14.39
N LEU A 13 -5.98 15.19 13.59
CA LEU A 13 -6.95 14.63 12.64
C LEU A 13 -6.29 13.72 11.59
N VAL A 14 -5.15 14.14 11.07
CA VAL A 14 -4.38 13.33 10.10
C VAL A 14 -3.88 12.05 10.74
N LYS A 15 -3.38 12.13 11.98
CA LYS A 15 -2.90 10.97 12.73
C LYS A 15 -4.02 9.98 13.03
N ASP A 16 -5.18 10.48 13.42
CA ASP A 16 -6.38 9.69 13.67
C ASP A 16 -6.85 8.98 12.38
N LEU A 17 -6.87 9.69 11.26
CA LEU A 17 -7.25 9.12 9.97
C LEU A 17 -6.30 7.98 9.56
N ILE A 18 -4.99 8.18 9.70
CA ILE A 18 -3.98 7.15 9.41
C ILE A 18 -4.20 5.92 10.31
N THR A 19 -4.47 6.13 11.59
CA THR A 19 -4.74 5.03 12.53
C THR A 19 -6.00 4.25 12.16
N LYS A 20 -7.06 4.96 11.76
CA LYS A 20 -8.32 4.33 11.29
C LYS A 20 -8.13 3.55 9.98
N VAL A 21 -7.34 4.05 9.04
CA VAL A 21 -7.01 3.34 7.81
C VAL A 21 -6.22 2.06 8.10
N LYS A 22 -5.21 2.14 8.98
CA LYS A 22 -4.44 0.97 9.41
C LYS A 22 -5.30 -0.13 10.00
N GLY A 23 -6.26 0.22 10.85
CA GLY A 23 -7.16 -0.75 11.48
C GLY A 23 -8.18 -1.40 10.53
N LYS A 24 -8.30 -0.91 9.29
CA LYS A 24 -9.30 -1.37 8.30
C LYS A 24 -8.70 -1.99 7.04
N SER A 25 -7.41 -1.78 6.80
CA SER A 25 -6.66 -2.38 5.68
C SER A 25 -5.97 -3.65 6.15
N ALA A 26 -6.21 -4.76 5.46
CA ALA A 26 -5.55 -6.03 5.75
C ALA A 26 -4.05 -5.94 5.47
N LEU A 27 -3.67 -5.30 4.38
CA LEU A 27 -2.27 -5.13 3.99
C LEU A 27 -1.52 -4.25 4.98
N ALA A 28 -2.09 -3.11 5.39
CA ALA A 28 -1.47 -2.21 6.35
C ALA A 28 -1.32 -2.82 7.75
N ALA A 29 -2.15 -3.82 8.09
CA ALA A 29 -2.04 -4.57 9.34
C ALA A 29 -0.91 -5.62 9.31
N LEU A 30 -0.67 -6.22 8.14
CA LEU A 30 0.33 -7.28 7.97
C LEU A 30 1.73 -6.74 7.67
N CYS A 31 1.81 -5.65 6.89
CA CYS A 31 3.08 -5.09 6.44
C CYS A 31 3.63 -4.05 7.41
N GLY A 32 4.94 -4.06 7.61
CA GLY A 32 5.65 -2.98 8.28
C GLY A 32 5.52 -1.67 7.49
N GLN A 33 5.62 -0.54 8.17
CA GLN A 33 5.52 0.78 7.54
C GLN A 33 6.84 1.52 7.68
N THR A 34 7.39 1.91 6.54
CA THR A 34 8.58 2.77 6.48
C THR A 34 8.18 4.10 5.82
N PRO A 35 8.41 5.25 6.49
CA PRO A 35 8.17 6.54 5.89
C PRO A 35 9.06 6.74 4.67
N ILE A 36 8.49 7.15 3.56
CA ILE A 36 9.24 7.50 2.35
C ILE A 36 9.14 9.01 2.08
N PRO A 37 10.18 9.65 1.52
CA PRO A 37 10.11 11.05 1.10
C PRO A 37 9.04 11.25 0.02
N PHE A 38 8.46 12.43 -0.02
CA PHE A 38 7.42 12.79 -1.02
C PHE A 38 7.88 12.60 -2.47
N ASN A 39 9.16 12.80 -2.73
CA ASN A 39 9.78 12.63 -4.07
C ASN A 39 10.09 11.17 -4.42
N GLY A 40 9.70 10.22 -3.57
CA GLY A 40 10.02 8.81 -3.72
C GLY A 40 11.37 8.44 -3.13
N LEU A 41 11.67 7.16 -3.16
CA LEU A 41 12.91 6.58 -2.67
C LEU A 41 13.50 5.69 -3.77
N LYS A 42 14.82 5.67 -3.87
CA LYS A 42 15.54 4.68 -4.67
C LYS A 42 16.15 3.66 -3.72
N GLU A 43 15.75 2.44 -3.86
CA GLU A 43 16.32 1.30 -3.16
C GLU A 43 17.14 0.44 -4.12
N MET A 44 18.11 -0.28 -3.59
CA MET A 44 18.89 -1.24 -4.35
C MET A 44 18.56 -2.63 -3.85
N ILE A 45 18.09 -3.49 -4.75
CA ILE A 45 17.97 -4.91 -4.48
C ILE A 45 19.28 -5.57 -4.80
N PHE A 46 19.81 -6.27 -3.83
CA PHE A 46 21.04 -7.02 -3.93
C PHE A 46 20.70 -8.50 -4.02
N SER A 47 21.21 -9.19 -5.04
CA SER A 47 21.05 -10.63 -5.19
C SER A 47 22.39 -11.30 -5.44
N MET A 48 22.52 -12.52 -4.96
CA MET A 48 23.65 -13.42 -5.20
C MET A 48 23.19 -14.57 -6.10
N ASP A 49 24.00 -14.92 -7.08
CA ASP A 49 23.59 -15.92 -8.09
C ASP A 49 23.83 -17.37 -7.62
N ASN A 50 24.77 -17.58 -6.70
CA ASN A 50 25.19 -18.92 -6.27
C ASN A 50 25.02 -19.11 -4.76
N GLU A 51 24.75 -20.35 -4.38
CA GLU A 51 24.75 -20.79 -3.00
C GLU A 51 26.18 -20.82 -2.43
N ILE A 52 26.28 -20.85 -1.09
CA ILE A 52 27.55 -20.93 -0.37
C ILE A 52 28.17 -22.33 -0.57
N ASP A 53 29.42 -22.39 -0.99
CA ASP A 53 30.15 -23.63 -1.16
C ASP A 53 30.92 -24.01 0.12
N ILE A 54 30.96 -25.31 0.43
CA ILE A 54 31.76 -25.87 1.51
C ILE A 54 33.10 -26.34 0.93
N VAL A 55 34.17 -25.58 1.17
CA VAL A 55 35.45 -25.81 0.59
C VAL A 55 36.41 -26.45 1.61
N ALA A 56 37.12 -27.48 1.21
CA ALA A 56 38.15 -28.11 2.05
C ALA A 56 39.35 -27.14 2.32
N GLU A 57 40.10 -27.43 3.36
CA GLU A 57 41.36 -26.73 3.66
C GLU A 57 42.28 -26.76 2.43
N ASN A 58 42.67 -25.64 1.88
CA ASN A 58 43.40 -25.47 0.61
C ASN A 58 42.53 -25.64 -0.67
N GLY A 59 41.20 -25.74 -0.59
CA GLY A 59 40.34 -25.73 -1.76
C GLY A 59 40.31 -24.37 -2.47
N LYS A 60 40.06 -24.39 -3.77
CA LYS A 60 39.85 -23.15 -4.56
C LYS A 60 38.52 -22.53 -4.20
N LYS A 61 38.49 -21.20 -3.97
CA LYS A 61 37.25 -20.47 -3.77
C LYS A 61 36.37 -20.51 -5.02
N THR A 62 35.09 -20.81 -4.83
CA THR A 62 34.06 -20.67 -5.87
C THR A 62 33.69 -19.20 -6.00
N GLU A 63 33.66 -18.68 -7.21
CA GLU A 63 33.29 -17.30 -7.47
C GLU A 63 31.79 -17.27 -7.77
N GLY A 64 31.08 -16.36 -7.11
CA GLY A 64 29.66 -16.06 -7.36
C GLY A 64 29.49 -14.66 -7.96
N GLY A 65 28.47 -14.48 -8.76
CA GLY A 65 28.06 -13.19 -9.28
C GLY A 65 27.23 -12.41 -8.26
N ILE A 66 27.35 -11.09 -8.32
CA ILE A 66 26.54 -10.16 -7.54
C ILE A 66 25.74 -9.30 -8.52
N ALA A 67 24.41 -9.28 -8.39
CA ALA A 67 23.57 -8.38 -9.15
C ALA A 67 22.97 -7.30 -8.24
N ILE A 68 23.01 -6.06 -8.71
CA ILE A 68 22.43 -4.90 -8.03
C ILE A 68 21.38 -4.30 -8.95
N ALA A 69 20.12 -4.38 -8.58
CA ALA A 69 19.01 -3.80 -9.32
C ALA A 69 18.45 -2.57 -8.58
N PRO A 70 18.46 -1.37 -9.19
CA PRO A 70 17.82 -0.20 -8.59
C PRO A 70 16.30 -0.31 -8.70
N VAL A 71 15.60 -0.16 -7.59
CA VAL A 71 14.14 -0.07 -7.53
C VAL A 71 13.75 1.36 -7.17
N LYS A 72 12.91 1.96 -8.01
CA LYS A 72 12.33 3.28 -7.76
C LYS A 72 10.96 3.12 -7.12
N ILE A 73 10.82 3.60 -5.89
CA ILE A 73 9.56 3.66 -5.18
C ILE A 73 8.92 5.03 -5.46
N VAL A 74 7.73 5.02 -6.04
CA VAL A 74 6.98 6.24 -6.37
C VAL A 74 5.71 6.28 -5.52
N PRO A 75 5.43 7.38 -4.78
CA PRO A 75 4.22 7.49 -3.99
C PRO A 75 2.99 7.56 -4.89
N VAL A 76 1.93 6.88 -4.49
CA VAL A 76 0.61 6.91 -5.14
C VAL A 76 -0.33 7.78 -4.30
N LYS A 77 -1.07 8.68 -4.96
CA LYS A 77 -2.00 9.59 -4.32
C LYS A 77 -3.42 9.05 -4.40
N PHE A 78 -4.09 8.95 -3.25
CA PHE A 78 -5.52 8.68 -3.17
C PHE A 78 -6.28 9.96 -2.90
N GLU A 79 -7.33 10.22 -3.67
CA GLU A 79 -8.17 11.40 -3.53
C GLU A 79 -9.65 11.00 -3.44
N TYR A 80 -10.38 11.71 -2.61
CA TYR A 80 -11.82 11.63 -2.53
C TYR A 80 -12.39 13.01 -2.24
N GLY A 81 -13.31 13.48 -3.06
CA GLY A 81 -14.00 14.75 -2.87
C GLY A 81 -15.49 14.50 -2.61
N ALA A 82 -16.05 15.18 -1.63
CA ALA A 82 -17.49 15.24 -1.39
C ALA A 82 -17.96 16.68 -1.51
N ARG A 83 -19.21 16.85 -1.99
CA ARG A 83 -19.91 18.13 -1.92
C ARG A 83 -20.82 18.08 -0.70
N THR A 84 -20.84 19.15 0.05
CA THR A 84 -21.81 19.38 1.12
C THR A 84 -23.01 20.10 0.56
N SER A 85 -24.22 19.83 1.09
CA SER A 85 -25.42 20.57 0.76
C SER A 85 -25.50 21.87 1.56
N ASP A 86 -26.36 22.79 1.11
CA ASP A 86 -26.63 24.03 1.82
C ASP A 86 -27.21 23.78 3.23
N GLU A 87 -27.90 22.67 3.41
CA GLU A 87 -28.43 22.24 4.70
C GLU A 87 -27.31 21.98 5.74
N PHE A 88 -26.15 21.48 5.30
CA PHE A 88 -24.99 21.33 6.17
C PHE A 88 -24.48 22.66 6.71
N MET A 89 -24.59 23.73 5.92
CA MET A 89 -24.15 25.07 6.34
C MET A 89 -25.09 25.72 7.34
N ILE A 90 -26.33 25.23 7.43
CA ILE A 90 -27.38 25.71 8.36
C ILE A 90 -27.43 24.84 9.63
N ALA A 91 -26.84 23.63 9.60
CA ALA A 91 -26.82 22.73 10.73
C ALA A 91 -26.06 23.31 11.94
N THR A 92 -26.43 22.87 13.12
CA THR A 92 -25.72 23.24 14.37
C THR A 92 -24.28 22.72 14.36
N GLU A 93 -23.41 23.32 15.16
CA GLU A 93 -22.02 22.89 15.28
C GLU A 93 -21.89 21.41 15.68
N GLU A 94 -22.79 20.92 16.52
CA GLU A 94 -22.83 19.53 16.99
C GLU A 94 -23.18 18.58 15.84
N GLU A 95 -24.20 18.90 15.05
CA GLU A 95 -24.60 18.13 13.88
C GLU A 95 -23.52 18.15 12.79
N GLN A 96 -22.82 19.28 12.59
CA GLN A 96 -21.70 19.38 11.67
C GLN A 96 -20.53 18.47 12.09
N LEU A 97 -20.21 18.40 13.38
CA LEU A 97 -19.19 17.51 13.91
C LEU A 97 -19.52 16.03 13.71
N ASP A 98 -20.78 15.65 13.92
CA ASP A 98 -21.22 14.27 13.72
C ASP A 98 -21.14 13.87 12.24
N ILE A 99 -21.55 14.74 11.34
CA ILE A 99 -21.45 14.51 9.88
C ILE A 99 -19.98 14.40 9.46
N LEU A 100 -19.10 15.28 9.95
CA LEU A 100 -17.66 15.22 9.65
C LEU A 100 -17.02 13.95 10.20
N THR A 101 -17.40 13.50 11.37
CA THR A 101 -16.93 12.25 11.97
C THR A 101 -17.34 11.05 11.12
N ALA A 102 -18.62 10.98 10.73
CA ALA A 102 -19.15 9.94 9.86
C ALA A 102 -18.47 9.95 8.49
N PHE A 103 -18.22 11.14 7.92
CA PHE A 103 -17.47 11.29 6.68
C PHE A 103 -16.05 10.74 6.79
N ASN A 104 -15.32 11.08 7.86
CA ASN A 104 -13.96 10.61 8.10
C ASN A 104 -13.90 9.08 8.25
N ASP A 105 -14.87 8.48 8.92
CA ASP A 105 -14.97 7.02 9.06
C ASP A 105 -15.28 6.33 7.72
N GLY A 106 -16.17 6.91 6.94
CA GLY A 106 -16.48 6.47 5.58
C GLY A 106 -15.27 6.59 4.66
N PHE A 107 -14.57 7.71 4.73
CA PHE A 107 -13.34 7.96 3.97
C PHE A 107 -12.25 6.96 4.34
N ALA A 108 -11.99 6.72 5.64
CA ALA A 108 -11.01 5.75 6.09
C ALA A 108 -11.29 4.32 5.56
N LYS A 109 -12.56 3.90 5.54
CA LYS A 109 -12.98 2.61 4.95
C LYS A 109 -12.68 2.55 3.46
N LYS A 110 -12.98 3.62 2.72
CA LYS A 110 -12.76 3.70 1.27
C LYS A 110 -11.27 3.70 0.93
N VAL A 111 -10.47 4.44 1.68
CA VAL A 111 -8.99 4.48 1.49
C VAL A 111 -8.37 3.13 1.82
N ALA A 112 -8.78 2.48 2.92
CA ALA A 112 -8.27 1.16 3.29
C ALA A 112 -8.56 0.13 2.19
N LYS A 113 -9.82 0.03 1.73
CA LYS A 113 -10.18 -0.84 0.60
C LYS A 113 -9.40 -0.47 -0.67
N GLY A 114 -9.24 0.82 -0.94
CA GLY A 114 -8.51 1.32 -2.11
C GLY A 114 -7.03 0.94 -2.07
N LEU A 115 -6.42 1.03 -0.90
CA LEU A 115 -5.03 0.63 -0.68
C LEU A 115 -4.85 -0.88 -0.93
N ASP A 116 -5.73 -1.71 -0.35
CA ASP A 116 -5.66 -3.16 -0.53
C ASP A 116 -5.84 -3.55 -2.00
N LEU A 117 -6.84 -3.01 -2.72
CA LEU A 117 -7.05 -3.28 -4.14
C LEU A 117 -5.90 -2.80 -5.02
N ALA A 118 -5.36 -1.62 -4.74
CA ALA A 118 -4.27 -1.04 -5.50
C ALA A 118 -2.96 -1.82 -5.30
N ALA A 119 -2.64 -2.19 -4.06
CA ALA A 119 -1.41 -2.90 -3.75
C ALA A 119 -1.44 -4.38 -4.15
N MET A 120 -2.57 -5.07 -3.97
CA MET A 120 -2.68 -6.49 -4.31
C MET A 120 -2.85 -6.70 -5.81
N HIS A 121 -3.76 -5.97 -6.44
CA HIS A 121 -4.20 -6.23 -7.82
C HIS A 121 -3.88 -5.12 -8.82
N GLY A 122 -3.28 -4.01 -8.40
CA GLY A 122 -3.01 -2.87 -9.28
C GLY A 122 -4.28 -2.18 -9.81
N ILE A 123 -5.42 -2.37 -9.16
CA ILE A 123 -6.72 -1.87 -9.62
C ILE A 123 -6.98 -0.47 -9.08
N ASN A 124 -7.49 0.41 -9.95
CA ASN A 124 -8.04 1.69 -9.52
C ASN A 124 -9.40 1.46 -8.86
N PRO A 125 -9.56 1.79 -7.56
CA PRO A 125 -10.79 1.48 -6.80
C PRO A 125 -12.06 2.14 -7.36
N ARG A 126 -11.90 3.27 -8.07
CA ARG A 126 -13.03 4.02 -8.64
C ARG A 126 -13.57 3.39 -9.91
N THR A 127 -12.68 2.94 -10.80
CA THR A 127 -13.04 2.40 -12.11
C THR A 127 -13.18 0.89 -12.13
N GLY A 128 -12.58 0.19 -11.16
CA GLY A 128 -12.52 -1.26 -11.11
C GLY A 128 -11.60 -1.87 -12.18
N THR A 129 -10.78 -1.06 -12.83
CA THR A 129 -9.86 -1.49 -13.89
C THR A 129 -8.41 -1.28 -13.47
N ALA A 130 -7.47 -1.92 -14.17
CA ALA A 130 -6.04 -1.77 -13.93
C ALA A 130 -5.63 -0.27 -13.98
N SER A 131 -4.79 0.12 -13.03
CA SER A 131 -4.30 1.50 -12.91
C SER A 131 -3.01 1.68 -13.69
N THR A 132 -3.01 2.60 -14.66
CA THR A 132 -1.81 2.96 -15.41
C THR A 132 -0.74 3.64 -14.54
N VAL A 133 -1.14 4.23 -13.41
CA VAL A 133 -0.22 4.87 -12.45
C VAL A 133 0.58 3.83 -11.65
N ILE A 134 -0.06 2.72 -11.31
CA ILE A 134 0.56 1.61 -10.57
C ILE A 134 1.35 0.72 -11.54
N GLY A 135 0.81 0.48 -12.75
CA GLY A 135 1.38 -0.44 -13.71
C GLY A 135 1.59 -1.83 -13.08
N ASP A 136 2.76 -2.41 -13.27
CA ASP A 136 3.13 -3.73 -12.73
C ASP A 136 3.70 -3.68 -11.30
N ASN A 137 3.52 -2.56 -10.57
CA ASN A 137 4.01 -2.41 -9.20
C ASN A 137 2.94 -2.82 -8.17
N HIS A 138 2.44 -4.04 -8.28
CA HIS A 138 1.47 -4.65 -7.37
C HIS A 138 1.81 -6.13 -7.14
N PHE A 139 1.24 -6.73 -6.11
CA PHE A 139 1.59 -8.11 -5.72
C PHE A 139 1.34 -9.11 -6.82
N ASP A 140 0.18 -9.14 -7.45
CA ASP A 140 -0.15 -10.14 -8.49
C ASP A 140 0.84 -10.13 -9.67
N ALA A 141 1.37 -8.95 -10.03
CA ALA A 141 2.36 -8.83 -11.10
C ALA A 141 3.79 -9.25 -10.66
N LYS A 142 4.06 -9.26 -9.36
CA LYS A 142 5.38 -9.61 -8.80
C LYS A 142 5.47 -11.04 -8.29
N VAL A 143 4.34 -11.72 -8.14
CA VAL A 143 4.30 -13.13 -7.73
C VAL A 143 4.83 -13.99 -8.88
N THR A 144 5.91 -14.72 -8.60
CA THR A 144 6.55 -15.65 -9.56
C THR A 144 6.26 -17.09 -9.23
N GLN A 145 5.86 -17.38 -7.99
CA GLN A 145 5.49 -18.72 -7.54
C GLN A 145 3.97 -18.83 -7.49
N THR A 146 3.44 -19.78 -8.21
CA THR A 146 2.00 -20.08 -8.23
C THR A 146 1.81 -21.57 -8.04
N VAL A 147 0.81 -21.94 -7.24
CA VAL A 147 0.38 -23.30 -7.05
C VAL A 147 -0.99 -23.47 -7.68
N ASP A 148 -1.13 -24.44 -8.59
CA ASP A 148 -2.40 -24.71 -9.22
C ASP A 148 -3.36 -25.36 -8.22
N TYR A 149 -4.52 -24.74 -8.02
CA TYR A 149 -5.54 -25.30 -7.16
C TYR A 149 -6.25 -26.48 -7.83
N VAL A 150 -6.10 -27.67 -7.23
CA VAL A 150 -6.81 -28.87 -7.67
C VAL A 150 -7.92 -29.18 -6.66
N SER A 151 -9.16 -29.00 -7.06
CA SER A 151 -10.34 -29.18 -6.18
C SER A 151 -10.53 -30.62 -5.68
N ALA A 152 -9.95 -31.60 -6.36
CA ALA A 152 -10.02 -33.02 -5.96
C ALA A 152 -9.08 -33.36 -4.77
N THR A 153 -8.02 -32.56 -4.57
CA THR A 153 -7.00 -32.77 -3.54
C THR A 153 -6.64 -31.45 -2.85
N PRO A 154 -7.60 -30.84 -2.11
CA PRO A 154 -7.38 -29.52 -1.50
C PRO A 154 -6.26 -29.52 -0.46
N ASP A 155 -6.03 -30.65 0.19
CA ASP A 155 -5.04 -30.77 1.28
C ASP A 155 -3.60 -30.67 0.75
N THR A 156 -3.32 -31.25 -0.43
CA THR A 156 -1.99 -31.22 -1.03
C THR A 156 -1.63 -29.88 -1.66
N ASN A 157 -2.62 -29.05 -2.03
CA ASN A 157 -2.35 -27.72 -2.61
C ASN A 157 -1.58 -26.80 -1.66
N LEU A 158 -1.73 -26.98 -0.35
CA LEU A 158 -1.00 -26.22 0.66
C LEU A 158 0.39 -26.81 0.96
N GLU A 159 0.56 -28.13 0.76
CA GLU A 159 1.85 -28.80 0.95
C GLU A 159 2.79 -28.56 -0.23
N ASP A 160 2.23 -28.35 -1.43
CA ASP A 160 2.97 -28.07 -2.66
C ASP A 160 3.32 -26.56 -2.84
N ALA A 161 2.85 -25.69 -1.93
CA ALA A 161 3.10 -24.25 -1.94
C ALA A 161 4.38 -23.88 -1.19
#